data_8974a1c3ff6b562a5a7c86b9d120d236
#
_entry.id   8974a1c3ff6b562a5a7c86b9d120d236
#
_cell.length_a   1.000
_cell.length_b   1.000
_cell.length_c   1.000
_cell.angle_alpha   90.00
_cell.angle_beta   90.00
_cell.angle_gamma   90.00
#
_symmetry.space_group_name_H-M   'P 1'
#
loop_
_entity.id
_entity.type
_entity.pdbx_description
1 polymer ?
#
loop_
_entity_poly.entity_id
_entity_poly.type
_entity_poly.pdbx_seq_one_letter_code
_entity_poly.pdbx_strand_id
1 'polypeptide(L)'
;MLIIALVASLAVTMMPGTGRGRLKALALETAALLRRERLGAVMTGRERQVSIDGAQRVLVGDGGDVVAVPRDVVLDVLGIDALWSGRQAVVRFHPDGASTGAVLKLSREKAEYEIRVNWYTGGVAIAP
;
A
#
# COMPACT_ATOMS: atom_id res chain seq x y z
N MET A 1 0.69 17.79 23.82
CA MET A 1 0.55 16.45 23.29
C MET A 1 -0.88 15.98 23.27
N LEU A 2 -1.60 16.05 24.38
CA LEU A 2 -3.02 15.73 24.45
C LEU A 2 -3.88 16.56 23.50
N ILE A 3 -3.54 17.83 23.33
CA ILE A 3 -4.28 18.73 22.46
C ILE A 3 -4.15 18.30 20.99
N ILE A 4 -2.95 17.90 20.58
CA ILE A 4 -2.72 17.45 19.20
C ILE A 4 -3.48 16.16 18.91
N ALA A 5 -3.49 15.23 19.85
CA ALA A 5 -4.23 13.97 19.71
C ALA A 5 -5.75 14.24 19.63
N LEU A 6 -6.24 15.19 20.42
CA LEU A 6 -7.65 15.56 20.40
C LEU A 6 -8.06 16.17 19.06
N VAL A 7 -7.23 17.06 18.52
CA VAL A 7 -7.50 17.71 17.23
C VAL A 7 -7.48 16.67 16.10
N ALA A 8 -6.53 15.75 16.12
CA ALA A 8 -6.47 14.66 15.13
C ALA A 8 -7.73 13.78 15.21
N SER A 9 -8.17 13.46 16.41
CA SER A 9 -9.39 12.67 16.62
C SER A 9 -10.63 13.40 16.10
N LEU A 10 -10.72 14.70 16.37
CA LEU A 10 -11.81 15.52 15.87
C LEU A 10 -11.82 15.59 14.33
N ALA A 11 -10.64 15.72 13.73
CA ALA A 11 -10.53 15.77 12.28
C ALA A 11 -11.04 14.46 11.64
N VAL A 12 -10.74 13.32 12.25
CA VAL A 12 -11.20 12.03 11.79
C VAL A 12 -12.72 11.89 11.91
N THR A 13 -13.30 12.39 13.01
CA THR A 13 -14.74 12.32 13.21
C THR A 13 -15.51 13.32 12.35
N MET A 14 -14.88 14.45 12.03
CA MET A 14 -15.51 15.46 11.17
C MET A 14 -15.42 15.14 9.68
N MET A 15 -14.55 14.24 9.30
CA MET A 15 -14.59 13.70 7.95
C MET A 15 -15.80 12.77 7.87
N PRO A 16 -16.88 13.20 7.22
CA PRO A 16 -17.98 12.26 7.00
C PRO A 16 -17.35 11.08 6.27
N GLY A 17 -17.51 9.92 6.85
CA GLY A 17 -16.94 8.69 6.27
C GLY A 17 -17.59 8.37 4.96
N THR A 18 -17.30 9.16 3.95
CA THR A 18 -17.52 8.72 2.61
C THR A 18 -16.51 7.60 2.43
N GLY A 19 -16.98 6.38 2.33
CA GLY A 19 -16.12 5.21 2.12
C GLY A 19 -15.11 5.44 1.01
N ARG A 20 -15.47 6.24 0.01
CA ARG A 20 -14.59 6.61 -1.09
C ARG A 20 -13.40 7.46 -0.64
N GLY A 21 -13.62 8.42 0.27
CA GLY A 21 -12.53 9.26 0.79
C GLY A 21 -11.52 8.45 1.60
N ARG A 22 -12.00 7.53 2.41
CA ARG A 22 -11.13 6.63 3.19
C ARG A 22 -10.39 5.66 2.28
N LEU A 23 -11.07 5.15 1.27
CA LEU A 23 -10.45 4.24 0.30
C LEU A 23 -9.36 4.94 -0.47
N LYS A 24 -9.60 6.18 -0.89
CA LYS A 24 -8.58 7.00 -1.57
C LYS A 24 -7.38 7.24 -0.66
N ALA A 25 -7.61 7.58 0.61
CA ALA A 25 -6.55 7.79 1.57
C ALA A 25 -5.71 6.51 1.75
N LEU A 26 -6.36 5.36 1.83
CA LEU A 26 -5.68 4.08 1.93
C LEU A 26 -4.84 3.79 0.68
N ALA A 27 -5.37 4.08 -0.50
CA ALA A 27 -4.64 3.91 -1.75
C ALA A 27 -3.40 4.81 -1.80
N LEU A 28 -3.52 6.06 -1.34
CA LEU A 28 -2.40 6.98 -1.27
C LEU A 28 -1.35 6.53 -0.27
N GLU A 29 -1.76 6.03 0.89
CA GLU A 29 -0.83 5.49 1.89
C GLU A 29 -0.08 4.26 1.36
N THR A 30 -0.79 3.39 0.68
CA THR A 30 -0.20 2.19 0.09
C THR A 30 0.81 2.56 -0.99
N ALA A 31 0.45 3.49 -1.86
CA ALA A 31 1.37 3.97 -2.89
C ALA A 31 2.60 4.65 -2.28
N ALA A 32 2.41 5.42 -1.22
CA ALA A 32 3.52 6.08 -0.52
C ALA A 32 4.47 5.05 0.10
N LEU A 33 3.95 3.99 0.68
CA LEU A 33 4.75 2.90 1.23
C LEU A 33 5.60 2.26 0.13
N LEU A 34 4.99 1.93 -0.98
CA LEU A 34 5.69 1.32 -2.12
C LEU A 34 6.77 2.24 -2.66
N ARG A 35 6.47 3.52 -2.81
CA ARG A 35 7.44 4.51 -3.31
C ARG A 35 8.62 4.69 -2.37
N ARG A 36 8.37 4.67 -1.06
CA ARG A 36 9.44 4.76 -0.07
C ARG A 36 10.36 3.56 -0.11
N GLU A 37 9.83 2.38 -0.25
CA GLU A 37 10.64 1.17 -0.33
C GLU A 37 11.45 1.12 -1.62
N ARG A 38 10.89 1.58 -2.73
CA ARG A 38 11.64 1.73 -3.98
C ARG A 38 12.81 2.71 -3.81
N LEU A 39 12.52 3.87 -3.25
CA LEU A 39 13.54 4.88 -2.99
C LEU A 39 14.64 4.35 -2.07
N GLY A 40 14.24 3.63 -1.01
CA GLY A 40 15.17 3.01 -0.09
C GLY A 40 16.09 2.00 -0.78
N ALA A 41 15.56 1.20 -1.71
CA ALA A 41 16.37 0.25 -2.47
C ALA A 41 17.40 0.97 -3.33
N VAL A 42 16.99 2.02 -4.01
CA VAL A 42 17.89 2.82 -4.86
C VAL A 42 18.97 3.51 -4.02
N MET A 43 18.57 4.12 -2.90
CA MET A 43 19.50 4.89 -2.07
C MET A 43 20.48 4.03 -1.28
N THR A 44 20.04 2.85 -0.84
CA THR A 44 20.92 1.97 -0.05
C THR A 44 21.68 0.97 -0.91
N GLY A 45 21.31 0.83 -2.18
CA GLY A 45 21.92 -0.18 -3.04
C GLY A 45 21.56 -1.61 -2.65
N ARG A 46 20.47 -1.79 -1.90
CA ARG A 46 20.01 -3.09 -1.42
C ARG A 46 18.58 -3.34 -1.85
N GLU A 47 18.28 -4.60 -2.11
CA GLU A 47 16.90 -4.99 -2.38
C GLU A 47 16.02 -4.72 -1.16
N ARG A 48 14.83 -4.20 -1.41
CA ARG A 48 13.82 -3.98 -0.39
C ARG A 48 12.50 -4.57 -0.83
N GLN A 49 11.67 -4.93 0.14
CA GLN A 49 10.40 -5.56 -0.17
C GLN A 49 9.27 -5.00 0.69
N VAL A 50 8.07 -5.08 0.14
CA VAL A 50 6.84 -4.85 0.86
C VAL A 50 6.10 -6.18 0.96
N SER A 51 5.89 -6.63 2.19
CA SER A 51 5.16 -7.85 2.46
C SER A 51 3.68 -7.53 2.65
N ILE A 52 2.82 -8.28 2.01
CA ILE A 52 1.38 -8.11 2.10
C ILE A 52 0.81 -9.34 2.77
N ASP A 53 0.25 -9.16 3.96
CA ASP A 53 -0.36 -10.24 4.73
C ASP A 53 -1.88 -10.09 4.69
N GLY A 54 -2.54 -10.97 3.94
CA GLY A 54 -3.99 -10.94 3.82
C GLY A 54 -4.72 -11.42 5.06
N ALA A 55 -4.09 -12.27 5.86
CA ALA A 55 -4.69 -12.78 7.10
C ALA A 55 -4.72 -11.70 8.18
N GLN A 56 -3.62 -10.99 8.35
CA GLN A 56 -3.50 -9.89 9.31
C GLN A 56 -3.93 -8.55 8.73
N ARG A 57 -4.15 -8.50 7.42
CA ARG A 57 -4.60 -7.31 6.70
C ARG A 57 -3.67 -6.14 6.90
N VAL A 58 -2.39 -6.37 6.66
CA VAL A 58 -1.34 -5.35 6.78
C VAL A 58 -0.37 -5.45 5.61
N LEU A 59 0.19 -4.30 5.25
CA LEU A 59 1.33 -4.20 4.36
C LEU A 59 2.51 -3.68 5.18
N VAL A 60 3.64 -4.35 5.09
CA VAL A 60 4.82 -4.00 5.86
C VAL A 60 6.00 -3.82 4.93
N GLY A 61 6.65 -2.66 4.99
CA GLY A 61 7.88 -2.39 4.26
C GLY A 61 9.10 -2.77 5.08
N ASP A 62 10.20 -3.03 4.41
CA ASP A 62 11.47 -3.34 5.07
C ASP A 62 11.97 -2.19 5.95
N GLY A 63 11.57 -0.97 5.63
CA GLY A 63 11.90 0.20 6.45
C GLY A 63 11.10 0.31 7.74
N GLY A 64 10.17 -0.60 7.99
CA GLY A 64 9.36 -0.62 9.20
C GLY A 64 8.00 0.06 9.07
N ASP A 65 7.70 0.68 7.94
CA ASP A 65 6.39 1.29 7.72
C ASP A 65 5.31 0.23 7.58
N VAL A 66 4.15 0.50 8.15
CA VAL A 66 3.02 -0.43 8.14
C VAL A 66 1.78 0.30 7.66
N VAL A 67 1.03 -0.33 6.78
CA VAL A 67 -0.29 0.13 6.35
C VAL A 67 -1.30 -0.94 6.72
N ALA A 68 -2.27 -0.58 7.54
CA ALA A 68 -3.35 -1.48 7.94
C ALA A 68 -4.51 -1.36 6.96
N VAL A 69 -5.08 -2.50 6.56
CA VAL A 69 -6.22 -2.54 5.66
C VAL A 69 -7.48 -2.79 6.48
N PRO A 70 -8.44 -1.86 6.47
CA PRO A 70 -9.69 -2.07 7.21
C PRO A 70 -10.45 -3.31 6.76
N ARG A 71 -11.25 -3.86 7.66
CA ARG A 71 -11.98 -5.12 7.38
C ARG A 71 -13.01 -4.98 6.26
N ASP A 72 -13.53 -3.79 6.05
CA ASP A 72 -14.52 -3.51 5.02
C ASP A 72 -13.91 -3.25 3.64
N VAL A 73 -12.58 -3.27 3.54
CA VAL A 73 -11.87 -3.10 2.29
C VAL A 73 -11.39 -4.46 1.79
N VAL A 74 -11.69 -4.75 0.54
CA VAL A 74 -11.20 -5.96 -0.12
C VAL A 74 -9.88 -5.62 -0.81
N LEU A 75 -8.85 -6.39 -0.51
CA LEU A 75 -7.54 -6.25 -1.13
C LEU A 75 -7.26 -7.46 -2.01
N ASP A 76 -7.09 -7.21 -3.29
CA ASP A 76 -6.65 -8.22 -4.24
C ASP A 76 -5.28 -7.86 -4.77
N VAL A 77 -4.40 -8.85 -4.86
CA VAL A 77 -3.06 -8.66 -5.37
C VAL A 77 -2.86 -9.54 -6.60
N LEU A 78 -2.49 -8.91 -7.70
CA LEU A 78 -2.17 -9.61 -8.94
C LEU A 78 -0.72 -9.29 -9.29
N GLY A 79 0.04 -10.28 -9.70
CA GLY A 79 1.40 -10.07 -10.10
C GLY A 79 2.00 -11.33 -10.68
N ILE A 80 3.02 -11.14 -11.50
CA ILE A 80 3.65 -12.25 -12.24
C ILE A 80 4.36 -13.21 -11.28
N ASP A 81 5.00 -12.65 -10.25
CA ASP A 81 5.72 -13.42 -9.24
C ASP A 81 5.05 -13.36 -7.86
N ALA A 82 3.95 -12.63 -7.76
CA ALA A 82 3.20 -12.62 -6.53
C ALA A 82 2.46 -13.94 -6.44
N LEU A 83 3.07 -14.89 -5.80
CA LEU A 83 2.38 -16.08 -5.38
C LEU A 83 1.38 -15.65 -4.31
N TRP A 84 0.28 -15.10 -4.76
CA TRP A 84 -0.84 -14.87 -3.89
C TRP A 84 -1.46 -16.21 -3.57
N SER A 85 -0.87 -16.88 -2.62
CA SER A 85 -1.45 -18.11 -2.08
C SER A 85 -2.61 -17.77 -1.13
N GLY A 86 -3.35 -16.72 -1.45
CA GLY A 86 -4.50 -16.26 -0.70
C GLY A 86 -4.18 -15.51 0.58
N ARG A 87 -2.95 -15.53 1.08
CA ARG A 87 -2.62 -14.96 2.38
C ARG A 87 -1.40 -14.06 2.39
N GLN A 88 -0.42 -14.29 1.52
CA GLN A 88 0.81 -13.50 1.53
C GLN A 88 1.28 -13.22 0.12
N ALA A 89 1.73 -12.00 -0.09
CA ALA A 89 2.38 -11.59 -1.34
C ALA A 89 3.56 -10.70 -1.00
N VAL A 90 4.52 -10.61 -1.89
CA VAL A 90 5.70 -9.79 -1.71
C VAL A 90 5.97 -9.00 -2.99
N VAL A 91 6.14 -7.69 -2.83
CA VAL A 91 6.61 -6.82 -3.91
C VAL A 91 8.06 -6.45 -3.59
N ARG A 92 8.98 -6.81 -4.48
CA ARG A 92 10.40 -6.52 -4.29
C ARG A 92 10.84 -5.39 -5.19
N PHE A 93 11.67 -4.53 -4.63
CA PHE A 93 12.32 -3.44 -5.36
C PHE A 93 13.83 -3.69 -5.38
N HIS A 94 14.38 -3.62 -6.58
CA HIS A 94 15.81 -3.83 -6.80
C HIS A 94 16.58 -2.52 -6.69
N PRO A 95 17.90 -2.56 -6.44
CA PRO A 95 18.70 -1.34 -6.32
C PRO A 95 18.70 -0.45 -7.56
N ASP A 96 18.42 -1.01 -8.74
CA ASP A 96 18.29 -0.23 -9.97
C ASP A 96 16.92 0.45 -10.13
N GLY A 97 16.03 0.24 -9.17
CA GLY A 97 14.70 0.80 -9.17
C GLY A 97 13.63 -0.10 -9.78
N ALA A 98 14.02 -1.15 -10.48
CA ALA A 98 13.05 -2.11 -11.02
C ALA A 98 12.37 -2.90 -9.90
N SER A 99 11.30 -3.58 -10.21
CA SER A 99 10.54 -4.37 -9.23
C SER A 99 10.06 -5.67 -9.82
N THR A 100 9.50 -6.52 -8.97
CA THR A 100 8.81 -7.73 -9.41
C THR A 100 7.50 -7.42 -10.12
N GLY A 101 7.01 -6.19 -9.96
CA GLY A 101 5.71 -5.81 -10.51
C GLY A 101 4.56 -6.32 -9.68
N ALA A 102 3.49 -5.55 -9.62
CA ALA A 102 2.27 -5.97 -8.94
C ALA A 102 1.12 -5.04 -9.29
N VAL A 103 -0.08 -5.54 -9.12
CA VAL A 103 -1.28 -4.72 -9.16
C VAL A 103 -2.07 -5.01 -7.89
N LEU A 104 -2.28 -3.98 -7.09
CA LEU A 104 -3.06 -4.07 -5.88
C LEU A 104 -4.40 -3.38 -6.11
N LYS A 105 -5.48 -4.10 -5.89
CA LYS A 105 -6.82 -3.55 -6.01
C LYS A 105 -7.43 -3.42 -4.64
N LEU A 106 -7.83 -2.20 -4.31
CA LEU A 106 -8.53 -1.91 -3.07
C LEU A 106 -9.96 -1.55 -3.43
N SER A 107 -10.91 -2.27 -2.89
CA SER A 107 -12.31 -2.03 -3.18
C SER A 107 -13.14 -2.01 -1.91
N ARG A 108 -14.17 -1.17 -1.92
CA ARG A 108 -15.15 -1.07 -0.87
C ARG A 108 -16.48 -0.69 -1.50
N GLU A 109 -17.47 -1.57 -1.38
CA GLU A 109 -18.77 -1.38 -2.01
C GLU A 109 -18.59 -1.16 -3.52
N LYS A 110 -18.96 0.02 -4.03
CA LYS A 110 -18.85 0.35 -5.46
C LYS A 110 -17.60 1.13 -5.82
N ALA A 111 -16.78 1.47 -4.83
CA ALA A 111 -15.54 2.21 -5.07
C ALA A 111 -14.36 1.25 -5.20
N GLU A 112 -13.47 1.56 -6.12
CA GLU A 112 -12.28 0.76 -6.36
C GLU A 112 -11.10 1.66 -6.72
N TYR A 113 -9.93 1.33 -6.19
CA TYR A 113 -8.67 1.95 -6.57
C TYR A 113 -7.67 0.87 -6.92
N GLU A 114 -6.91 1.11 -7.95
CA GLU A 114 -5.90 0.19 -8.42
C GLU A 114 -4.53 0.85 -8.27
N ILE A 115 -3.60 0.14 -7.65
CA ILE A 115 -2.22 0.60 -7.49
C ILE A 115 -1.36 -0.34 -8.33
N ARG A 116 -0.69 0.21 -9.32
CA ARG A 116 0.17 -0.56 -10.22
C ARG A 116 1.63 -0.26 -9.95
N VAL A 117 2.40 -1.31 -9.78
CA VAL A 117 3.84 -1.21 -9.66
C VAL A 117 4.45 -1.77 -10.94
N ASN A 118 5.16 -0.90 -11.66
CA ASN A 118 5.79 -1.28 -12.92
C ASN A 118 7.04 -2.13 -12.64
N TRP A 119 7.12 -3.30 -13.28
CA TRP A 119 8.24 -4.20 -13.06
C TRP A 119 9.55 -3.63 -13.61
N TYR A 120 9.50 -2.87 -14.68
CA TYR A 120 10.68 -2.34 -15.34
C TYR A 120 11.25 -1.10 -14.64
N THR A 121 10.39 -0.16 -14.30
CA THR A 121 10.79 1.10 -13.68
C THR A 121 10.63 1.13 -12.16
N GLY A 122 9.83 0.23 -11.61
CA GLY A 122 9.42 0.29 -10.21
C GLY A 122 8.45 1.42 -9.91
N GLY A 123 8.02 2.15 -10.92
CA GLY A 123 7.10 3.27 -10.75
C GLY A 123 5.75 2.82 -10.20
N VAL A 124 5.18 3.63 -9.32
CA VAL A 124 3.91 3.35 -8.67
C VAL A 124 2.86 4.34 -9.16
N ALA A 125 1.77 3.83 -9.70
CA ALA A 125 0.67 4.63 -10.21
C ALA A 125 -0.63 4.22 -9.56
N ILE A 126 -1.50 5.17 -9.33
CA ILE A 126 -2.84 4.94 -8.76
C ILE A 126 -3.87 5.30 -9.82
N ALA A 127 -4.87 4.42 -10.01
CA ALA A 127 -6.00 4.67 -10.87
C ALA A 127 -7.29 4.37 -10.11
N PRO A 128 -8.34 5.17 -10.33
CA PRO A 128 -9.64 4.87 -9.73
C PRO A 128 -10.32 3.68 -10.37
#